data_58a272ba2268887e71af644722250d99
#
_entry.id   58a272ba2268887e71af644722250d99
#
_cell.length_a   1.000
_cell.length_b   1.000
_cell.length_c   1.000
_cell.angle_alpha   90.00
_cell.angle_beta   90.00
_cell.angle_gamma   90.00
#
_symmetry.space_group_name_H-M   'P 1'
#
loop_
_entity.id
_entity.type
_entity.pdbx_description
1 polymer ?
#
loop_
_entity_poly.entity_id
_entity_poly.type
_entity_poly.pdbx_seq_one_letter_code
_entity_poly.pdbx_strand_id
1 'polypeptide(L)'
;MIRRYKDEDVDAVVSSWRVSSELAHSFLTKEFLTQEADNVRNTYMAFAETWVTVIDDHVVGFIALVENEIGGLFLDPKYHGQGFGRAMVDKAVVEKGHLTVEVFKENAIGRRFYDNYGFQDVGEFVHEGSGQPTIRMLFSTE
;
A
#
# COMPACT_ATOMS: atom_id res chain seq x y z
N MET A 1 2.41 -8.73 -14.44
CA MET A 1 1.06 -9.34 -14.34
C MET A 1 0.48 -9.10 -12.94
N ILE A 2 -0.80 -8.77 -12.88
CA ILE A 2 -1.51 -8.59 -11.60
C ILE A 2 -2.52 -9.72 -11.46
N ARG A 3 -2.51 -10.41 -10.31
CA ARG A 3 -3.46 -11.49 -10.00
C ARG A 3 -3.88 -11.44 -8.54
N ARG A 4 -4.92 -12.20 -8.20
CA ARG A 4 -5.37 -12.32 -6.81
C ARG A 4 -4.29 -12.94 -5.94
N TYR A 5 -4.22 -12.46 -4.71
CA TYR A 5 -3.36 -13.00 -3.66
C TYR A 5 -3.78 -14.44 -3.32
N LYS A 6 -2.77 -15.27 -3.03
CA LYS A 6 -2.93 -16.62 -2.51
C LYS A 6 -2.16 -16.73 -1.21
N ASP A 7 -2.60 -17.62 -0.32
CA ASP A 7 -1.94 -17.79 0.99
C ASP A 7 -0.43 -18.06 0.86
N GLU A 8 -0.02 -18.75 -0.18
CA GLU A 8 1.40 -19.03 -0.44
C GLU A 8 2.23 -17.78 -0.76
N ASP A 9 1.57 -16.66 -1.08
CA ASP A 9 2.24 -15.39 -1.39
C ASP A 9 2.64 -14.61 -0.13
N VAL A 10 2.24 -15.05 1.07
CA VAL A 10 2.35 -14.23 2.28
C VAL A 10 3.78 -13.79 2.58
N ASP A 11 4.76 -14.68 2.41
CA ASP A 11 6.15 -14.32 2.68
C ASP A 11 6.66 -13.25 1.74
N ALA A 12 6.33 -13.35 0.44
CA ALA A 12 6.73 -12.36 -0.56
C ALA A 12 6.02 -11.03 -0.33
N VAL A 13 4.75 -11.06 0.06
CA VAL A 13 3.98 -9.85 0.38
C VAL A 13 4.61 -9.13 1.57
N VAL A 14 4.91 -9.84 2.65
CA VAL A 14 5.53 -9.24 3.84
C VAL A 14 6.91 -8.70 3.52
N SER A 15 7.68 -9.40 2.68
CA SER A 15 9.00 -8.94 2.24
C SER A 15 8.89 -7.64 1.45
N SER A 16 7.97 -7.57 0.48
CA SER A 16 7.73 -6.34 -0.30
C SER A 16 7.31 -5.19 0.61
N TRP A 17 6.43 -5.46 1.56
CA TRP A 17 5.99 -4.47 2.53
C TRP A 17 7.17 -3.94 3.34
N ARG A 18 8.03 -4.84 3.84
CA ARG A 18 9.16 -4.45 4.70
C ARG A 18 10.16 -3.59 3.94
N VAL A 19 10.57 -4.01 2.76
CA VAL A 19 11.55 -3.28 1.94
C VAL A 19 11.00 -1.91 1.54
N SER A 20 9.74 -1.84 1.12
CA SER A 20 9.08 -0.59 0.76
C SER A 20 8.94 0.35 1.95
N SER A 21 8.56 -0.19 3.11
CA SER A 21 8.36 0.62 4.32
C SER A 21 9.67 1.16 4.86
N GLU A 22 10.76 0.42 4.74
CA GLU A 22 12.07 0.92 5.17
C GLU A 22 12.48 2.14 4.36
N LEU A 23 12.11 2.21 3.08
CA LEU A 23 12.38 3.37 2.24
C LEU A 23 11.37 4.50 2.48
N ALA A 24 10.08 4.21 2.37
CA ALA A 24 9.02 5.22 2.40
C ALA A 24 8.74 5.73 3.81
N HIS A 25 8.95 4.90 4.82
CA HIS A 25 8.61 5.18 6.21
C HIS A 25 9.86 5.16 7.10
N SER A 26 10.95 5.77 6.64
CA SER A 26 12.23 5.79 7.36
C SER A 26 12.14 6.47 8.74
N PHE A 27 11.08 7.24 8.98
CA PHE A 27 10.78 7.89 10.25
C PHE A 27 10.19 6.94 11.31
N LEU A 28 9.86 5.69 10.92
CA LEU A 28 9.33 4.69 11.85
C LEU A 28 10.47 3.84 12.43
N THR A 29 10.30 3.37 13.66
CA THR A 29 11.33 2.55 14.32
C THR A 29 11.32 1.13 13.77
N LYS A 30 12.45 0.41 13.93
CA LYS A 30 12.54 -0.98 13.52
C LYS A 30 11.58 -1.86 14.33
N GLU A 31 11.40 -1.56 15.60
CA GLU A 31 10.48 -2.28 16.50
C GLU A 31 9.05 -2.15 15.99
N PHE A 32 8.65 -0.94 15.59
CA PHE A 32 7.32 -0.69 15.03
C PHE A 32 7.14 -1.47 13.73
N LEU A 33 8.12 -1.45 12.83
CA LEU A 33 8.04 -2.18 11.57
C LEU A 33 7.97 -3.68 11.78
N THR A 34 8.71 -4.21 12.75
CA THR A 34 8.67 -5.65 13.05
C THR A 34 7.29 -6.06 13.57
N GLN A 35 6.72 -5.26 14.46
CA GLN A 35 5.37 -5.51 14.98
C GLN A 35 4.32 -5.43 13.89
N GLU A 36 4.43 -4.43 13.01
CA GLU A 36 3.48 -4.27 11.91
C GLU A 36 3.61 -5.40 10.88
N ALA A 37 4.82 -5.92 10.67
CA ALA A 37 5.02 -7.08 9.80
C ALA A 37 4.21 -8.28 10.28
N ASP A 38 4.22 -8.52 11.61
CA ASP A 38 3.42 -9.59 12.20
C ASP A 38 1.92 -9.34 12.02
N ASN A 39 1.47 -8.09 12.17
CA ASN A 39 0.07 -7.72 11.95
C ASN A 39 -0.35 -7.93 10.50
N VAL A 40 0.51 -7.55 9.55
CA VAL A 40 0.24 -7.76 8.12
C VAL A 40 0.07 -9.26 7.85
N ARG A 41 1.01 -10.06 8.33
CA ARG A 41 1.02 -11.51 8.09
C ARG A 41 -0.16 -12.21 8.75
N ASN A 42 -0.42 -11.93 10.02
CA ASN A 42 -1.29 -12.75 10.85
C ASN A 42 -2.73 -12.24 10.92
N THR A 43 -2.96 -10.97 10.66
CA THR A 43 -4.28 -10.35 10.82
C THR A 43 -4.79 -9.75 9.53
N TYR A 44 -4.03 -8.82 8.95
CA TYR A 44 -4.51 -8.00 7.84
C TYR A 44 -4.80 -8.83 6.59
N MET A 45 -3.89 -9.73 6.23
CA MET A 45 -4.03 -10.54 5.03
C MET A 45 -5.20 -11.53 5.09
N ALA A 46 -5.71 -11.79 6.30
CA ALA A 46 -6.86 -12.68 6.47
C ALA A 46 -8.17 -12.06 5.98
N PHE A 47 -8.31 -10.74 6.02
CA PHE A 47 -9.58 -10.11 5.67
C PHE A 47 -9.49 -9.09 4.52
N ALA A 48 -8.32 -8.63 4.16
CA ALA A 48 -8.18 -7.68 3.05
C ALA A 48 -8.35 -8.38 1.70
N GLU A 49 -8.92 -7.66 0.74
CA GLU A 49 -8.97 -8.11 -0.65
C GLU A 49 -7.67 -7.66 -1.30
N THR A 50 -6.82 -8.61 -1.68
CA THR A 50 -5.44 -8.31 -2.09
C THR A 50 -5.15 -8.80 -3.51
N TRP A 51 -4.46 -7.96 -4.26
CA TRP A 51 -3.93 -8.26 -5.59
C TRP A 51 -2.42 -8.10 -5.54
N VAL A 52 -1.71 -9.00 -6.23
CA VAL A 52 -0.24 -8.97 -6.25
C VAL A 52 0.27 -8.71 -7.65
N THR A 53 1.43 -8.03 -7.74
CA THR A 53 2.15 -7.84 -8.99
C THR A 53 3.24 -8.90 -9.08
N VAL A 54 3.26 -9.63 -10.19
CA VAL A 54 4.20 -10.74 -10.42
C VAL A 54 5.09 -10.40 -11.61
N ILE A 55 6.41 -10.50 -11.43
CA ILE A 55 7.42 -10.31 -12.47
C ILE A 55 8.36 -11.52 -12.41
N ASP A 56 8.52 -12.20 -13.53
CA ASP A 56 9.39 -13.39 -13.64
C ASP A 56 9.08 -14.41 -12.53
N ASP A 57 7.80 -14.69 -12.33
CA ASP A 57 7.28 -15.63 -11.33
C ASP A 57 7.51 -15.21 -9.87
N HIS A 58 7.94 -13.96 -9.63
CA HIS A 58 8.14 -13.44 -8.27
C HIS A 58 7.11 -12.36 -7.95
N VAL A 59 6.53 -12.43 -6.76
CA VAL A 59 5.68 -11.36 -6.24
C VAL A 59 6.58 -10.21 -5.79
N VAL A 60 6.41 -9.05 -6.41
CA VAL A 60 7.26 -7.88 -6.14
C VAL A 60 6.50 -6.71 -5.51
N GLY A 61 5.19 -6.83 -5.41
CA GLY A 61 4.36 -5.79 -4.81
C GLY A 61 2.93 -6.26 -4.64
N PHE A 62 2.14 -5.46 -3.93
CA PHE A 62 0.73 -5.79 -3.70
C PHE A 62 -0.09 -4.54 -3.41
N ILE A 63 -1.39 -4.64 -3.65
CA ILE A 63 -2.38 -3.68 -3.19
C ILE A 63 -3.43 -4.44 -2.38
N ALA A 64 -3.70 -3.97 -1.16
CA ALA A 64 -4.66 -4.58 -0.27
C ALA A 64 -5.80 -3.60 -0.01
N LEU A 65 -7.03 -4.05 -0.21
CA LEU A 65 -8.23 -3.24 -0.12
C LEU A 65 -9.11 -3.72 1.02
N VAL A 66 -9.61 -2.78 1.80
CA VAL A 66 -10.66 -3.02 2.78
C VAL A 66 -11.82 -2.12 2.34
N GLU A 67 -12.85 -2.72 1.77
CA GLU A 67 -13.94 -2.01 1.11
C GLU A 67 -13.36 -1.07 0.03
N ASN A 68 -13.58 0.24 0.12
CA ASN A 68 -13.07 1.23 -0.84
C ASN A 68 -11.75 1.86 -0.39
N GLU A 69 -11.17 1.39 0.72
CA GLU A 69 -9.94 1.94 1.22
C GLU A 69 -8.75 1.11 0.77
N ILE A 70 -7.71 1.81 0.27
CA ILE A 70 -6.41 1.18 0.05
C ILE A 70 -5.75 1.08 1.42
N GLY A 71 -5.75 -0.12 1.99
CA GLY A 71 -5.09 -0.36 3.26
C GLY A 71 -3.59 -0.53 3.12
N GLY A 72 -3.12 -0.92 1.94
CA GLY A 72 -1.70 -1.01 1.64
C GLY A 72 -1.45 -1.05 0.15
N LEU A 73 -0.43 -0.31 -0.29
CA LEU A 73 0.08 -0.35 -1.65
C LEU A 73 1.59 -0.29 -1.56
N PHE A 74 2.23 -1.39 -1.86
CA PHE A 74 3.67 -1.53 -1.67
C PHE A 74 4.28 -2.23 -2.87
N LEU A 75 5.45 -1.72 -3.30
CA LEU A 75 6.18 -2.24 -4.43
C LEU A 75 7.67 -2.18 -4.09
N ASP A 76 8.39 -3.27 -4.37
CA ASP A 76 9.83 -3.29 -4.19
C ASP A 76 10.44 -2.08 -4.90
N PRO A 77 11.24 -1.25 -4.20
CA PRO A 77 11.74 0.00 -4.77
C PRO A 77 12.46 -0.14 -6.10
N LYS A 78 13.09 -1.26 -6.37
CA LYS A 78 13.80 -1.45 -7.65
C LYS A 78 12.86 -1.49 -8.86
N TYR A 79 11.56 -1.62 -8.64
CA TYR A 79 10.56 -1.60 -9.70
C TYR A 79 9.79 -0.27 -9.76
N HIS A 80 10.17 0.72 -8.95
CA HIS A 80 9.52 2.04 -8.98
C HIS A 80 9.78 2.73 -10.32
N GLY A 81 8.85 3.61 -10.71
CA GLY A 81 8.99 4.43 -11.91
C GLY A 81 8.69 3.70 -13.23
N GLN A 82 8.15 2.49 -13.16
CA GLN A 82 7.86 1.68 -14.35
C GLN A 82 6.36 1.44 -14.58
N GLY A 83 5.50 2.10 -13.79
CA GLY A 83 4.05 2.01 -13.95
C GLY A 83 3.37 0.88 -13.21
N PHE A 84 4.08 0.09 -12.41
CA PHE A 84 3.48 -1.03 -11.70
C PHE A 84 2.53 -0.59 -10.58
N GLY A 85 2.91 0.45 -9.82
CA GLY A 85 2.03 1.00 -8.79
C GLY A 85 0.75 1.55 -9.40
N ARG A 86 0.86 2.27 -10.50
CA ARG A 86 -0.30 2.80 -11.22
C ARG A 86 -1.21 1.69 -11.71
N ALA A 87 -0.63 0.62 -12.24
CA ALA A 87 -1.42 -0.52 -12.72
C ALA A 87 -2.21 -1.17 -11.59
N MET A 88 -1.62 -1.27 -10.39
CA MET A 88 -2.32 -1.81 -9.23
C MET A 88 -3.49 -0.93 -8.79
N VAL A 89 -3.31 0.40 -8.81
CA VAL A 89 -4.42 1.31 -8.48
C VAL A 89 -5.48 1.27 -9.56
N ASP A 90 -5.09 1.19 -10.84
CA ASP A 90 -6.06 1.02 -11.94
C ASP A 90 -6.93 -0.21 -11.72
N LYS A 91 -6.34 -1.31 -11.29
CA LYS A 91 -7.09 -2.53 -10.97
C LYS A 91 -8.08 -2.29 -9.84
N ALA A 92 -7.67 -1.59 -8.80
CA ALA A 92 -8.55 -1.25 -7.67
C ALA A 92 -9.70 -0.36 -8.10
N VAL A 93 -9.45 0.60 -9.00
CA VAL A 93 -10.51 1.48 -9.54
C VAL A 93 -11.53 0.66 -10.32
N VAL A 94 -11.08 -0.29 -11.14
CA VAL A 94 -12.00 -1.19 -11.87
C VAL A 94 -12.89 -1.95 -10.90
N GLU A 95 -12.32 -2.43 -9.80
CA GLU A 95 -13.08 -3.25 -8.83
C GLU A 95 -14.00 -2.41 -7.93
N LYS A 96 -13.60 -1.20 -7.55
CA LYS A 96 -14.27 -0.43 -6.50
C LYS A 96 -14.84 0.92 -6.95
N GLY A 97 -14.32 1.53 -8.00
CA GLY A 97 -14.66 2.89 -8.40
C GLY A 97 -13.91 3.91 -7.56
N HIS A 98 -14.59 4.51 -6.59
CA HIS A 98 -13.93 5.47 -5.67
C HIS A 98 -12.97 4.75 -4.75
N LEU A 99 -11.87 5.44 -4.42
CA LEU A 99 -10.89 4.90 -3.49
C LEU A 99 -10.49 5.96 -2.47
N THR A 100 -10.29 5.53 -1.22
CA THR A 100 -9.66 6.35 -0.19
C THR A 100 -8.34 5.70 0.21
N VAL A 101 -7.43 6.52 0.73
CA VAL A 101 -6.16 6.04 1.26
C VAL A 101 -5.73 6.96 2.40
N GLU A 102 -5.07 6.38 3.39
CA GLU A 102 -4.44 7.14 4.48
C GLU A 102 -2.94 6.97 4.32
N VAL A 103 -2.23 8.08 4.16
CA VAL A 103 -0.78 8.07 3.92
C VAL A 103 -0.10 8.96 4.95
N PHE A 104 1.00 8.48 5.52
CA PHE A 104 1.78 9.28 6.47
C PHE A 104 2.26 10.56 5.80
N LYS A 105 2.13 11.68 6.51
CA LYS A 105 2.53 13.00 5.99
C LYS A 105 4.01 13.02 5.58
N GLU A 106 4.85 12.29 6.31
CA GLU A 106 6.30 12.19 6.03
C GLU A 106 6.63 11.25 4.87
N ASN A 107 5.66 10.48 4.37
CA ASN A 107 5.86 9.60 3.24
C ASN A 107 5.78 10.39 1.93
N ALA A 108 6.88 11.05 1.56
CA ALA A 108 6.93 11.89 0.35
C ALA A 108 6.71 11.07 -0.93
N ILE A 109 7.23 9.85 -0.98
CA ILE A 109 7.08 8.96 -2.13
C ILE A 109 5.61 8.62 -2.36
N GLY A 110 4.92 8.18 -1.31
CA GLY A 110 3.51 7.82 -1.40
C GLY A 110 2.62 9.01 -1.72
N ARG A 111 2.87 10.16 -1.06
CA ARG A 111 2.07 11.36 -1.30
C ARG A 111 2.19 11.85 -2.73
N ARG A 112 3.41 11.85 -3.28
CA ARG A 112 3.64 12.24 -4.67
C ARG A 112 2.94 11.28 -5.63
N PHE A 113 3.02 9.99 -5.35
CA PHE A 113 2.39 8.97 -6.18
C PHE A 113 0.87 9.17 -6.25
N TYR A 114 0.22 9.32 -5.09
CA TYR A 114 -1.23 9.49 -5.05
C TYR A 114 -1.67 10.82 -5.66
N ASP A 115 -0.92 11.90 -5.40
CA ASP A 115 -1.20 13.19 -5.99
C ASP A 115 -1.13 13.13 -7.52
N ASN A 116 -0.08 12.53 -8.06
CA ASN A 116 0.08 12.36 -9.50
C ASN A 116 -0.99 11.47 -10.11
N TYR A 117 -1.50 10.51 -9.37
CA TYR A 117 -2.58 9.65 -9.84
C TYR A 117 -3.90 10.40 -9.96
N GLY A 118 -4.12 11.39 -9.11
CA GLY A 118 -5.35 12.17 -9.10
C GLY A 118 -6.09 12.16 -7.77
N PHE A 119 -5.48 11.64 -6.71
CA PHE A 119 -6.06 11.71 -5.37
C PHE A 119 -5.96 13.13 -4.84
N GLN A 120 -6.94 13.52 -4.02
CA GLN A 120 -6.97 14.85 -3.38
C GLN A 120 -6.98 14.69 -1.87
N ASP A 121 -6.29 15.60 -1.18
CA ASP A 121 -6.28 15.62 0.28
C ASP A 121 -7.67 16.03 0.79
N VAL A 122 -8.23 15.23 1.71
CA VAL A 122 -9.54 15.50 2.28
C VAL A 122 -9.52 15.60 3.81
N GLY A 123 -8.39 15.34 4.45
CA GLY A 123 -8.28 15.48 5.90
C GLY A 123 -6.89 15.14 6.40
N GLU A 124 -6.63 15.48 7.66
CA GLU A 124 -5.39 15.18 8.34
C GLU A 124 -5.70 14.77 9.78
N PHE A 125 -4.97 13.76 10.29
CA PHE A 125 -5.15 13.29 11.66
C PHE A 125 -3.85 12.67 12.15
N VAL A 126 -3.79 12.31 13.44
CA VAL A 126 -2.63 11.62 14.01
C VAL A 126 -2.93 10.12 14.08
N HIS A 127 -2.07 9.31 13.48
CA HIS A 127 -2.20 7.85 13.49
C HIS A 127 -1.88 7.32 14.90
N GLU A 128 -2.84 6.63 15.51
CA GLU A 128 -2.71 6.20 16.91
C GLU A 128 -1.51 5.28 17.15
N GLY A 129 -1.31 4.28 16.29
CA GLY A 129 -0.25 3.30 16.50
C GLY A 129 1.16 3.85 16.41
N SER A 130 1.39 4.85 15.55
CA SER A 130 2.71 5.41 15.30
C SER A 130 2.91 6.81 15.87
N GLY A 131 1.82 7.52 16.18
CA GLY A 131 1.87 8.93 16.57
C GLY A 131 2.20 9.88 15.42
N GLN A 132 2.20 9.40 14.18
CA GLN A 132 2.60 10.19 13.02
C GLN A 132 1.42 10.93 12.39
N PRO A 133 1.63 12.18 11.94
CA PRO A 133 0.62 12.89 11.14
C PRO A 133 0.31 12.10 9.87
N THR A 134 -0.96 11.99 9.54
CA THR A 134 -1.45 11.18 8.43
C THR A 134 -2.43 11.98 7.59
N ILE A 135 -2.34 11.88 6.28
CA ILE A 135 -3.21 12.57 5.33
C ILE A 135 -4.20 11.56 4.76
N ARG A 136 -5.48 11.91 4.80
CA ARG A 136 -6.52 11.13 4.12
C ARG A 136 -6.71 11.71 2.72
N MET A 137 -6.70 10.84 1.72
CA MET A 137 -6.83 11.23 0.32
C MET A 137 -7.97 10.45 -0.34
N LEU A 138 -8.59 11.07 -1.34
CA LEU A 138 -9.73 10.49 -2.06
C LEU A 138 -9.49 10.59 -3.57
N PHE A 139 -9.75 9.49 -4.27
CA PHE A 139 -9.87 9.45 -5.73
C PHE A 139 -11.32 9.17 -6.10
N SER A 140 -11.91 10.05 -6.91
CA SER A 140 -13.27 9.88 -7.41
C SER A 140 -13.25 9.69 -8.91
N THR A 141 -14.05 8.76 -9.41
CA THR A 141 -14.20 8.51 -10.84
C THR A 141 -15.20 9.46 -11.52
N GLU A 142 -15.81 10.36 -10.74
CA GLU A 142 -16.78 11.34 -11.27
C GLU A 142 -16.14 12.66 -11.64
#